data_17b5b336c9178eef0336b86799ae43d4
#
_entry.id   17b5b336c9178eef0336b86799ae43d4
#
_cell.length_a   1.000
_cell.length_b   1.000
_cell.length_c   1.000
_cell.angle_alpha   90.00
_cell.angle_beta   90.00
_cell.angle_gamma   90.00
#
_symmetry.space_group_name_H-M   'P 1'
#
loop_
_entity.id
_entity.type
_entity.pdbx_description
1 polymer ?
#
loop_
_entity_poly.entity_id
_entity_poly.type
_entity_poly.pdbx_seq_one_letter_code
_entity_poly.pdbx_strand_id
1 'polypeptide(L)'
;MLAQRERTAAPVIPASAGSGHAVECQNVTVRFVTERRTVTALENVTFSVEEGGFLSLLGPSGCGKSTLLRVVADLIPPSSGTVSVLGVSPEQARRDRALGFVFQDAALLPWRTALQNVELPLEVGGRRSLPAGAPTPRELLKLVGLEGWENNFPHELSGGMRQRVAIARALLGGPRLLLMDEPFGALDEITRDRLNEELRRIWQQTGTTILFVTHSVYEATFLGQQVLVLAANPGRVSSLVSVDLPEDRDLSIRETPAFAALAVRLRAALGGH
;
A
#
# COMPACT_ATOMS: atom_id res chain seq x y z
N MET A 1 5.22 -12.07 42.54
CA MET A 1 5.36 -13.04 41.44
C MET A 1 4.74 -12.41 40.20
N LEU A 2 5.57 -11.78 39.35
CA LEU A 2 5.16 -11.16 38.10
C LEU A 2 5.25 -12.23 37.02
N ALA A 3 4.10 -12.61 36.45
CA ALA A 3 4.03 -13.54 35.33
C ALA A 3 4.66 -12.91 34.06
N GLN A 4 5.76 -13.50 33.60
CA GLN A 4 6.34 -13.22 32.29
C GLN A 4 5.33 -13.65 31.23
N ARG A 5 4.80 -12.69 30.47
CA ARG A 5 4.05 -12.98 29.23
C ARG A 5 5.06 -13.43 28.18
N GLU A 6 5.04 -14.69 27.85
CA GLU A 6 5.73 -15.23 26.67
C GLU A 6 5.22 -14.50 25.42
N ARG A 7 6.14 -13.78 24.77
CA ARG A 7 5.91 -13.23 23.44
C ARG A 7 5.94 -14.41 22.46
N THR A 8 4.78 -14.87 22.03
CA THR A 8 4.66 -15.80 20.92
C THR A 8 5.14 -15.08 19.66
N ALA A 9 6.25 -15.51 19.09
CA ALA A 9 6.79 -14.96 17.85
C ALA A 9 5.78 -15.19 16.72
N ALA A 10 5.44 -14.13 16.00
CA ALA A 10 4.62 -14.20 14.79
C ALA A 10 5.34 -15.04 13.71
N PRO A 11 4.61 -15.76 12.84
CA PRO A 11 5.21 -16.52 11.76
C PRO A 11 6.00 -15.59 10.83
N VAL A 12 7.30 -15.81 10.72
CA VAL A 12 8.19 -15.10 9.80
C VAL A 12 7.90 -15.62 8.39
N ILE A 13 7.31 -14.78 7.54
CA ILE A 13 7.29 -15.02 6.10
C ILE A 13 8.74 -14.81 5.62
N PRO A 14 9.43 -15.81 5.03
CA PRO A 14 10.81 -15.62 4.62
C PRO A 14 10.88 -14.55 3.52
N ALA A 15 11.52 -13.41 3.81
CA ALA A 15 11.90 -12.45 2.81
C ALA A 15 12.93 -13.13 1.89
N SER A 16 12.58 -13.37 0.63
CA SER A 16 13.56 -13.79 -0.37
C SER A 16 14.49 -12.60 -0.62
N ALA A 17 15.72 -12.70 -0.17
CA ALA A 17 16.79 -11.76 -0.47
C ALA A 17 17.11 -11.83 -1.98
N GLY A 18 16.39 -11.04 -2.79
CA GLY A 18 16.72 -10.74 -4.16
C GLY A 18 17.18 -9.29 -4.22
N SER A 19 18.41 -9.05 -4.65
CA SER A 19 18.97 -7.72 -4.93
C SER A 19 18.35 -7.17 -6.21
N GLY A 20 17.06 -6.78 -6.16
CA GLY A 20 16.33 -6.30 -7.33
C GLY A 20 15.24 -5.30 -6.94
N HIS A 21 14.81 -4.49 -7.92
CA HIS A 21 13.68 -3.58 -7.75
C HIS A 21 12.36 -4.36 -7.74
N ALA A 22 11.50 -4.09 -6.74
CA ALA A 22 10.14 -4.61 -6.72
C ALA A 22 9.25 -3.91 -7.75
N VAL A 23 9.50 -2.63 -8.01
CA VAL A 23 8.83 -1.88 -9.07
C VAL A 23 9.87 -1.03 -9.80
N GLU A 24 9.84 -1.05 -11.11
CA GLU A 24 10.63 -0.17 -11.95
C GLU A 24 9.75 0.40 -13.06
N CYS A 25 9.63 1.72 -13.09
CA CYS A 25 8.94 2.47 -14.12
C CYS A 25 9.95 3.32 -14.92
N GLN A 26 9.93 3.22 -16.24
CA GLN A 26 10.82 3.98 -17.13
C GLN A 26 9.98 4.74 -18.18
N ASN A 27 10.00 6.08 -18.09
CA ASN A 27 9.32 7.01 -19.01
C ASN A 27 7.83 6.68 -19.22
N VAL A 28 7.14 6.24 -18.17
CA VAL A 28 5.73 5.81 -18.23
C VAL A 28 4.84 7.00 -18.52
N THR A 29 4.07 6.90 -19.61
CA THR A 29 3.06 7.88 -20.01
C THR A 29 1.71 7.18 -20.13
N VAL A 30 0.65 7.81 -19.61
CA VAL A 30 -0.74 7.33 -19.74
C VAL A 30 -1.61 8.42 -20.33
N ARG A 31 -2.27 8.10 -21.44
CA ARG A 31 -3.22 8.99 -22.12
C ARG A 31 -4.57 8.30 -22.23
N PHE A 32 -5.60 8.99 -21.81
CA PHE A 32 -6.98 8.57 -22.01
C PHE A 32 -7.55 9.32 -23.22
N VAL A 33 -7.92 8.56 -24.24
CA VAL A 33 -8.52 9.12 -25.46
C VAL A 33 -10.03 8.92 -25.40
N THR A 34 -10.78 10.00 -25.47
CA THR A 34 -12.23 10.01 -25.61
C THR A 34 -12.59 10.67 -26.95
N GLU A 35 -13.82 10.50 -27.42
CA GLU A 35 -14.29 11.12 -28.66
C GLU A 35 -14.12 12.66 -28.70
N ARG A 36 -14.09 13.30 -27.53
CA ARG A 36 -14.06 14.77 -27.38
C ARG A 36 -12.67 15.33 -27.05
N ARG A 37 -11.82 14.52 -26.40
CA ARG A 37 -10.49 15.01 -25.93
C ARG A 37 -9.53 13.89 -25.61
N THR A 38 -8.25 14.19 -25.70
CA THR A 38 -7.17 13.36 -25.12
C THR A 38 -6.73 14.01 -23.81
N VAL A 39 -6.69 13.21 -22.72
CA VAL A 39 -6.20 13.64 -21.41
C VAL A 39 -4.94 12.85 -21.10
N THR A 40 -3.82 13.54 -20.93
CA THR A 40 -2.59 12.94 -20.43
C THR A 40 -2.64 12.91 -18.90
N ALA A 41 -2.82 11.72 -18.33
CA ALA A 41 -2.90 11.54 -16.87
C ALA A 41 -1.50 11.46 -16.24
N LEU A 42 -0.56 10.78 -16.91
CA LEU A 42 0.85 10.66 -16.50
C LEU A 42 1.74 10.95 -17.70
N GLU A 43 2.87 11.60 -17.46
CA GLU A 43 3.84 11.90 -18.52
C GLU A 43 5.28 11.68 -18.03
N ASN A 44 6.00 10.78 -18.74
CA ASN A 44 7.42 10.46 -18.52
C ASN A 44 7.77 10.15 -17.04
N VAL A 45 6.93 9.37 -16.37
CA VAL A 45 7.15 8.97 -14.97
C VAL A 45 8.23 7.91 -14.91
N THR A 46 9.32 8.20 -14.17
CA THR A 46 10.45 7.28 -13.96
C THR A 46 10.77 7.21 -12.47
N PHE A 47 10.74 6.00 -11.90
CA PHE A 47 11.16 5.72 -10.51
C PHE A 47 11.38 4.22 -10.33
N SER A 48 12.03 3.85 -9.23
CA SER A 48 12.16 2.46 -8.79
C SER A 48 11.94 2.32 -7.29
N VAL A 49 11.56 1.11 -6.86
CA VAL A 49 11.37 0.72 -5.46
C VAL A 49 12.08 -0.59 -5.22
N GLU A 50 12.92 -0.64 -4.22
CA GLU A 50 13.62 -1.85 -3.79
C GLU A 50 12.63 -2.87 -3.18
N GLU A 51 12.95 -4.16 -3.27
CA GLU A 51 12.17 -5.19 -2.58
C GLU A 51 12.20 -4.97 -1.06
N GLY A 52 11.03 -5.14 -0.41
CA GLY A 52 10.83 -4.87 1.01
C GLY A 52 10.73 -3.38 1.35
N GLY A 53 10.90 -2.47 0.38
CA GLY A 53 10.82 -1.03 0.59
C GLY A 53 9.39 -0.51 0.79
N PHE A 54 9.27 0.65 1.41
CA PHE A 54 8.02 1.40 1.57
C PHE A 54 8.12 2.73 0.83
N LEU A 55 7.46 2.85 -0.34
CA LEU A 55 7.35 4.09 -1.10
C LEU A 55 5.99 4.74 -0.90
N SER A 56 5.97 5.99 -0.42
CA SER A 56 4.78 6.82 -0.41
C SER A 56 4.69 7.65 -1.68
N LEU A 57 3.53 7.62 -2.34
CA LEU A 57 3.19 8.43 -3.51
C LEU A 57 2.38 9.63 -3.04
N LEU A 58 2.99 10.82 -3.05
CA LEU A 58 2.39 12.06 -2.57
C LEU A 58 2.10 13.01 -3.73
N GLY A 59 0.97 13.69 -3.70
CA GLY A 59 0.62 14.68 -4.73
C GLY A 59 -0.82 15.17 -4.59
N PRO A 60 -1.19 16.28 -5.24
CA PRO A 60 -2.54 16.81 -5.20
C PRO A 60 -3.55 15.83 -5.81
N SER A 61 -4.84 16.06 -5.51
CA SER A 61 -5.91 15.27 -6.12
C SER A 61 -5.89 15.40 -7.65
N GLY A 62 -6.09 14.28 -8.35
CA GLY A 62 -6.09 14.26 -9.81
C GLY A 62 -4.71 14.27 -10.49
N CYS A 63 -3.59 14.25 -9.74
CA CYS A 63 -2.24 14.21 -10.34
C CYS A 63 -1.82 12.84 -10.89
N GLY A 64 -2.69 11.83 -10.90
CA GLY A 64 -2.41 10.54 -11.53
C GLY A 64 -1.89 9.43 -10.59
N LYS A 65 -1.85 9.63 -9.26
CA LYS A 65 -1.37 8.61 -8.29
C LYS A 65 -2.08 7.26 -8.45
N SER A 66 -3.41 7.27 -8.42
CA SER A 66 -4.23 6.05 -8.60
C SER A 66 -4.06 5.46 -10.00
N THR A 67 -3.84 6.31 -11.03
CA THR A 67 -3.53 5.85 -12.38
C THR A 67 -2.21 5.09 -12.40
N LEU A 68 -1.18 5.62 -11.73
CA LEU A 68 0.13 4.96 -11.63
C LEU A 68 0.03 3.60 -10.91
N LEU A 69 -0.70 3.53 -9.78
CA LEU A 69 -0.96 2.27 -9.09
C LEU A 69 -1.65 1.25 -10.00
N ARG A 70 -2.65 1.68 -10.78
CA ARG A 70 -3.38 0.80 -11.70
C ARG A 70 -2.50 0.28 -12.85
N VAL A 71 -1.53 1.08 -13.31
CA VAL A 71 -0.55 0.61 -14.31
C VAL A 71 0.35 -0.46 -13.69
N VAL A 72 0.89 -0.24 -12.48
CA VAL A 72 1.71 -1.23 -11.76
C VAL A 72 0.93 -2.52 -11.48
N ALA A 73 -0.39 -2.41 -11.24
CA ALA A 73 -1.28 -3.56 -10.99
C ALA A 73 -1.75 -4.29 -12.26
N ASP A 74 -1.33 -3.87 -13.46
CA ASP A 74 -1.85 -4.38 -14.74
C ASP A 74 -3.37 -4.22 -14.91
N LEU A 75 -3.95 -3.16 -14.34
CA LEU A 75 -5.37 -2.83 -14.50
C LEU A 75 -5.61 -1.89 -15.70
N ILE A 76 -4.60 -1.12 -16.09
CA ILE A 76 -4.56 -0.29 -17.30
C ILE A 76 -3.17 -0.38 -17.93
N PRO A 77 -3.07 -0.47 -19.28
CA PRO A 77 -1.77 -0.45 -19.95
C PRO A 77 -1.20 0.98 -19.99
N PRO A 78 0.13 1.15 -19.92
CA PRO A 78 0.74 2.43 -20.26
C PRO A 78 0.59 2.74 -21.77
N SER A 79 0.49 4.02 -22.13
CA SER A 79 0.49 4.46 -23.55
C SER A 79 1.89 4.42 -24.15
N SER A 80 2.93 4.63 -23.33
CA SER A 80 4.34 4.46 -23.67
C SER A 80 5.18 4.30 -22.42
N GLY A 81 6.45 3.92 -22.57
CA GLY A 81 7.34 3.57 -21.48
C GLY A 81 7.23 2.10 -21.08
N THR A 82 7.98 1.71 -20.06
CA THR A 82 8.03 0.32 -19.58
C THR A 82 7.80 0.26 -18.07
N VAL A 83 7.14 -0.83 -17.62
CA VAL A 83 6.95 -1.14 -16.22
C VAL A 83 7.39 -2.58 -15.97
N SER A 84 8.23 -2.78 -14.98
CA SER A 84 8.60 -4.07 -14.44
C SER A 84 8.14 -4.18 -12.99
N VAL A 85 7.62 -5.34 -12.62
CA VAL A 85 7.18 -5.66 -11.26
C VAL A 85 7.82 -6.97 -10.84
N LEU A 86 8.64 -6.93 -9.79
CA LEU A 86 9.39 -8.09 -9.30
C LEU A 86 10.23 -8.76 -10.40
N GLY A 87 10.77 -7.94 -11.33
CA GLY A 87 11.60 -8.40 -12.44
C GLY A 87 10.84 -9.00 -13.64
N VAL A 88 9.50 -8.99 -13.61
CA VAL A 88 8.65 -9.50 -14.70
C VAL A 88 7.65 -8.44 -15.17
N SER A 89 6.86 -8.73 -16.20
CA SER A 89 5.79 -7.82 -16.62
C SER A 89 4.70 -7.70 -15.54
N PRO A 90 3.99 -6.56 -15.44
CA PRO A 90 2.86 -6.41 -14.51
C PRO A 90 1.81 -7.51 -14.70
N GLU A 91 1.53 -7.92 -15.94
CA GLU A 91 0.61 -9.02 -16.26
C GLU A 91 1.06 -10.33 -15.63
N GLN A 92 2.35 -10.68 -15.74
CA GLN A 92 2.89 -11.91 -15.14
C GLN A 92 2.83 -11.84 -13.61
N ALA A 93 3.25 -10.72 -13.00
CA ALA A 93 3.18 -10.53 -11.55
C ALA A 93 1.73 -10.67 -11.01
N ARG A 94 0.74 -10.14 -11.75
CA ARG A 94 -0.68 -10.30 -11.42
C ARG A 94 -1.15 -11.76 -11.56
N ARG A 95 -0.78 -12.45 -12.63
CA ARG A 95 -1.10 -13.87 -12.84
C ARG A 95 -0.49 -14.76 -11.75
N ASP A 96 0.73 -14.45 -11.32
CA ASP A 96 1.44 -15.15 -10.24
C ASP A 96 0.91 -14.80 -8.86
N ARG A 97 -0.06 -13.84 -8.77
CA ARG A 97 -0.65 -13.35 -7.51
C ARG A 97 0.39 -12.79 -6.54
N ALA A 98 1.45 -12.21 -7.09
CA ALA A 98 2.48 -11.55 -6.33
C ALA A 98 2.02 -10.17 -5.81
N LEU A 99 0.84 -9.70 -6.26
CA LEU A 99 0.27 -8.39 -5.95
C LEU A 99 -0.93 -8.50 -5.00
N GLY A 100 -0.95 -7.66 -3.95
CA GLY A 100 -2.14 -7.33 -3.18
C GLY A 100 -2.59 -5.89 -3.50
N PHE A 101 -3.90 -5.64 -3.54
CA PHE A 101 -4.43 -4.30 -3.77
C PHE A 101 -5.45 -3.92 -2.70
N VAL A 102 -5.26 -2.73 -2.11
CA VAL A 102 -6.19 -2.12 -1.16
C VAL A 102 -6.72 -0.83 -1.78
N PHE A 103 -8.02 -0.79 -2.04
CA PHE A 103 -8.70 0.37 -2.61
C PHE A 103 -9.06 1.39 -1.51
N GLN A 104 -9.34 2.61 -1.92
CA GLN A 104 -9.84 3.68 -1.05
C GLN A 104 -11.14 3.28 -0.34
N ASP A 105 -12.08 2.67 -1.07
CA ASP A 105 -13.19 1.93 -0.47
C ASP A 105 -12.75 0.49 -0.19
N ALA A 106 -13.01 0.00 1.01
CA ALA A 106 -12.68 -1.37 1.42
C ALA A 106 -13.27 -2.45 0.48
N ALA A 107 -14.32 -2.11 -0.28
CA ALA A 107 -14.98 -2.97 -1.26
C ALA A 107 -15.25 -4.39 -0.71
N LEU A 108 -15.79 -4.45 0.51
CA LEU A 108 -16.19 -5.72 1.14
C LEU A 108 -17.53 -6.16 0.58
N LEU A 109 -17.70 -7.47 0.41
CA LEU A 109 -18.97 -8.07 0.02
C LEU A 109 -19.93 -7.99 1.23
N PRO A 110 -21.04 -7.25 1.14
CA PRO A 110 -21.88 -6.94 2.30
C PRO A 110 -22.62 -8.17 2.86
N TRP A 111 -22.78 -9.22 2.06
CA TRP A 111 -23.40 -10.50 2.45
C TRP A 111 -22.41 -11.54 3.00
N ARG A 112 -21.13 -11.16 3.18
CA ARG A 112 -20.07 -12.01 3.74
C ARG A 112 -19.57 -11.44 5.04
N THR A 113 -19.20 -12.31 5.96
CA THR A 113 -18.53 -11.91 7.21
C THR A 113 -17.12 -11.38 6.95
N ALA A 114 -16.48 -10.82 7.97
CA ALA A 114 -15.09 -10.37 7.89
C ALA A 114 -14.17 -11.50 7.43
N LEU A 115 -14.27 -12.68 8.05
CA LEU A 115 -13.50 -13.86 7.69
C LEU A 115 -13.73 -14.27 6.23
N GLN A 116 -14.98 -14.39 5.81
CA GLN A 116 -15.34 -14.76 4.43
C GLN A 116 -14.88 -13.72 3.39
N ASN A 117 -14.81 -12.44 3.76
CA ASN A 117 -14.22 -11.42 2.90
C ASN A 117 -12.70 -11.60 2.76
N VAL A 118 -12.01 -11.97 3.83
CA VAL A 118 -10.56 -12.27 3.77
C VAL A 118 -10.31 -13.52 2.93
N GLU A 119 -11.17 -14.54 3.01
CA GLU A 119 -11.04 -15.81 2.26
C GLU A 119 -11.34 -15.68 0.74
N LEU A 120 -11.97 -14.60 0.31
CA LEU A 120 -12.40 -14.40 -1.08
C LEU A 120 -11.31 -14.69 -2.15
N PRO A 121 -10.04 -14.30 -2.00
CA PRO A 121 -9.00 -14.60 -2.97
C PRO A 121 -8.74 -16.10 -3.17
N LEU A 122 -9.00 -16.93 -2.17
CA LEU A 122 -8.84 -18.39 -2.27
C LEU A 122 -9.95 -19.02 -3.13
N GLU A 123 -11.16 -18.46 -3.05
CA GLU A 123 -12.31 -18.96 -3.83
C GLU A 123 -12.21 -18.56 -5.31
N VAL A 124 -12.00 -17.26 -5.57
CA VAL A 124 -11.97 -16.71 -6.93
C VAL A 124 -10.80 -17.23 -7.74
N GLY A 125 -9.72 -17.55 -7.09
CA GLY A 125 -8.49 -17.91 -7.78
C GLY A 125 -8.28 -19.40 -8.08
N GLY A 126 -9.21 -20.27 -7.75
CA GLY A 126 -9.05 -21.72 -7.94
C GLY A 126 -7.98 -22.38 -7.05
N ARG A 127 -7.29 -21.64 -6.21
CA ARG A 127 -6.40 -22.18 -5.17
C ARG A 127 -7.22 -22.41 -3.90
N ARG A 128 -7.47 -23.68 -3.61
CA ARG A 128 -8.15 -24.09 -2.36
C ARG A 128 -7.22 -24.16 -1.16
N SER A 129 -5.92 -24.02 -1.34
CA SER A 129 -4.90 -24.10 -0.27
C SER A 129 -3.95 -22.90 -0.31
N LEU A 130 -3.62 -22.40 0.85
CA LEU A 130 -2.55 -21.43 1.04
C LEU A 130 -1.18 -22.11 0.79
N PRO A 131 -0.14 -21.34 0.39
CA PRO A 131 1.23 -21.85 0.40
C PRO A 131 1.59 -22.39 1.80
N ALA A 132 2.47 -23.39 1.85
CA ALA A 132 2.95 -23.90 3.12
C ALA A 132 3.61 -22.77 3.94
N GLY A 133 3.18 -22.62 5.18
CA GLY A 133 3.67 -21.56 6.08
C GLY A 133 3.03 -20.18 5.88
N ALA A 134 2.10 -20.01 4.93
CA ALA A 134 1.37 -18.75 4.82
C ALA A 134 0.36 -18.59 5.98
N PRO A 135 0.16 -17.35 6.46
CA PRO A 135 -0.79 -17.10 7.54
C PRO A 135 -2.22 -17.43 7.08
N THR A 136 -2.98 -18.02 7.98
CA THR A 136 -4.41 -18.31 7.77
C THR A 136 -5.23 -17.02 7.78
N PRO A 137 -6.45 -17.02 7.20
CA PRO A 137 -7.35 -15.85 7.27
C PRO A 137 -7.60 -15.34 8.69
N ARG A 138 -7.69 -16.24 9.69
CA ARG A 138 -7.86 -15.86 11.10
C ARG A 138 -6.60 -15.21 11.68
N GLU A 139 -5.42 -15.72 11.35
CA GLU A 139 -4.14 -15.10 11.77
C GLU A 139 -3.96 -13.73 11.14
N LEU A 140 -4.41 -13.53 9.88
CA LEU A 140 -4.40 -12.20 9.25
C LEU A 140 -5.39 -11.24 9.92
N LEU A 141 -6.60 -11.67 10.29
CA LEU A 141 -7.52 -10.84 11.08
C LEU A 141 -6.93 -10.48 12.44
N LYS A 142 -6.27 -11.41 13.10
CA LYS A 142 -5.53 -11.14 14.34
C LYS A 142 -4.37 -10.17 14.12
N LEU A 143 -3.62 -10.31 13.03
CA LEU A 143 -2.51 -9.42 12.64
C LEU A 143 -2.97 -7.97 12.51
N VAL A 144 -4.16 -7.75 11.93
CA VAL A 144 -4.76 -6.41 11.77
C VAL A 144 -5.62 -5.98 12.97
N GLY A 145 -5.52 -6.66 14.12
CA GLY A 145 -6.22 -6.30 15.36
C GLY A 145 -7.73 -6.51 15.33
N LEU A 146 -8.21 -7.51 14.58
CA LEU A 146 -9.63 -7.87 14.45
C LEU A 146 -9.95 -9.26 15.02
N GLU A 147 -9.16 -9.75 15.98
CA GLU A 147 -9.46 -10.97 16.73
C GLU A 147 -10.82 -10.82 17.44
N GLY A 148 -11.73 -11.79 17.27
CA GLY A 148 -13.10 -11.77 17.81
C GLY A 148 -14.15 -11.13 16.88
N TRP A 149 -13.74 -10.54 15.73
CA TRP A 149 -14.66 -9.90 14.77
C TRP A 149 -14.87 -10.71 13.49
N GLU A 150 -14.41 -11.97 13.47
CA GLU A 150 -14.41 -12.84 12.28
C GLU A 150 -15.78 -13.04 11.66
N ASN A 151 -16.81 -13.14 12.50
CA ASN A 151 -18.17 -13.47 12.09
C ASN A 151 -19.06 -12.24 11.84
N ASN A 152 -18.53 -11.03 12.03
CA ASN A 152 -19.29 -9.80 11.82
C ASN A 152 -19.38 -9.46 10.33
N PHE A 153 -20.53 -8.93 9.93
CA PHE A 153 -20.76 -8.42 8.59
C PHE A 153 -20.24 -6.99 8.43
N PRO A 154 -19.95 -6.52 7.21
CA PRO A 154 -19.41 -5.18 6.96
C PRO A 154 -20.22 -4.03 7.56
N HIS A 155 -21.54 -4.16 7.66
CA HIS A 155 -22.42 -3.15 8.26
C HIS A 155 -22.32 -3.06 9.79
N GLU A 156 -21.77 -4.09 10.45
CA GLU A 156 -21.51 -4.13 11.89
C GLU A 156 -20.10 -3.61 12.25
N LEU A 157 -19.27 -3.31 11.23
CA LEU A 157 -17.90 -2.87 11.39
C LEU A 157 -17.78 -1.35 11.20
N SER A 158 -16.90 -0.69 11.98
CA SER A 158 -16.53 0.70 11.72
C SER A 158 -15.78 0.83 10.39
N GLY A 159 -15.65 2.07 9.86
CA GLY A 159 -14.88 2.34 8.65
C GLY A 159 -13.44 1.81 8.71
N GLY A 160 -12.76 2.08 9.82
CA GLY A 160 -11.41 1.59 10.06
C GLY A 160 -11.33 0.07 10.16
N MET A 161 -12.33 -0.60 10.77
CA MET A 161 -12.38 -2.06 10.82
C MET A 161 -12.59 -2.66 9.43
N ARG A 162 -13.47 -2.08 8.61
CA ARG A 162 -13.63 -2.52 7.21
C ARG A 162 -12.34 -2.41 6.42
N GLN A 163 -11.59 -1.32 6.62
CA GLN A 163 -10.30 -1.12 5.94
C GLN A 163 -9.26 -2.16 6.40
N ARG A 164 -9.22 -2.51 7.69
CA ARG A 164 -8.36 -3.58 8.20
C ARG A 164 -8.72 -4.96 7.60
N VAL A 165 -10.00 -5.26 7.43
CA VAL A 165 -10.43 -6.48 6.71
C VAL A 165 -9.92 -6.47 5.27
N ALA A 166 -9.98 -5.32 4.57
CA ALA A 166 -9.46 -5.19 3.20
C ALA A 166 -7.94 -5.38 3.14
N ILE A 167 -7.19 -4.88 4.14
CA ILE A 167 -5.74 -5.12 4.26
C ILE A 167 -5.46 -6.61 4.49
N ALA A 168 -6.16 -7.25 5.43
CA ALA A 168 -6.03 -8.69 5.69
C ALA A 168 -6.31 -9.52 4.43
N ARG A 169 -7.37 -9.17 3.68
CA ARG A 169 -7.70 -9.79 2.40
C ARG A 169 -6.58 -9.64 1.37
N ALA A 170 -5.98 -8.44 1.27
CA ALA A 170 -4.91 -8.17 0.33
C ALA A 170 -3.60 -8.90 0.69
N LEU A 171 -3.36 -9.15 1.98
CA LEU A 171 -2.21 -9.91 2.47
C LEU A 171 -2.37 -11.42 2.34
N LEU A 172 -3.60 -11.91 2.11
CA LEU A 172 -3.84 -13.34 1.96
C LEU A 172 -3.11 -13.88 0.71
N GLY A 173 -2.38 -14.95 0.90
CA GLY A 173 -1.56 -15.51 -0.18
C GLY A 173 -0.11 -15.03 -0.19
N GLY A 174 0.26 -14.11 0.70
CA GLY A 174 1.63 -13.63 0.86
C GLY A 174 2.12 -12.82 -0.36
N PRO A 175 1.45 -11.71 -0.73
CA PRO A 175 1.92 -10.89 -1.86
C PRO A 175 3.29 -10.31 -1.55
N ARG A 176 4.16 -10.23 -2.58
CA ARG A 176 5.47 -9.57 -2.48
C ARG A 176 5.36 -8.06 -2.64
N LEU A 177 4.27 -7.56 -3.26
CA LEU A 177 3.99 -6.14 -3.45
C LEU A 177 2.55 -5.83 -3.05
N LEU A 178 2.37 -4.87 -2.15
CA LEU A 178 1.08 -4.34 -1.70
C LEU A 178 0.87 -2.93 -2.25
N LEU A 179 -0.18 -2.75 -3.03
CA LEU A 179 -0.57 -1.48 -3.61
C LEU A 179 -1.75 -0.91 -2.83
N MET A 180 -1.64 0.31 -2.32
CA MET A 180 -2.65 0.92 -1.45
C MET A 180 -3.05 2.30 -1.99
N ASP A 181 -4.30 2.44 -2.44
CA ASP A 181 -4.83 3.67 -3.05
C ASP A 181 -5.65 4.48 -2.03
N GLU A 182 -5.03 5.47 -1.38
CA GLU A 182 -5.61 6.33 -0.33
C GLU A 182 -6.44 5.56 0.73
N PRO A 183 -5.90 4.47 1.32
CA PRO A 183 -6.69 3.52 2.10
C PRO A 183 -7.31 4.12 3.36
N PHE A 184 -6.78 5.24 3.85
CA PHE A 184 -7.20 5.88 5.10
C PHE A 184 -7.88 7.23 4.88
N GLY A 185 -8.10 7.65 3.62
CA GLY A 185 -8.59 8.98 3.27
C GLY A 185 -9.97 9.34 3.84
N ALA A 186 -10.84 8.35 4.04
CA ALA A 186 -12.20 8.54 4.55
C ALA A 186 -12.32 8.42 6.09
N LEU A 187 -11.20 8.25 6.81
CA LEU A 187 -11.20 8.01 8.26
C LEU A 187 -10.91 9.29 9.05
N ASP A 188 -11.45 9.35 10.27
CA ASP A 188 -11.08 10.38 11.24
C ASP A 188 -9.59 10.29 11.62
N GLU A 189 -9.04 11.38 12.17
CA GLU A 189 -7.62 11.52 12.46
C GLU A 189 -7.10 10.45 13.44
N ILE A 190 -7.83 10.21 14.54
CA ILE A 190 -7.41 9.26 15.59
C ILE A 190 -7.36 7.83 15.02
N THR A 191 -8.39 7.44 14.28
CA THR A 191 -8.45 6.12 13.64
C THR A 191 -7.35 5.97 12.60
N ARG A 192 -7.10 7.00 11.80
CA ARG A 192 -6.04 7.04 10.78
C ARG A 192 -4.66 6.87 11.40
N ASP A 193 -4.38 7.56 12.49
CA ASP A 193 -3.10 7.49 13.19
C ASP A 193 -2.82 6.08 13.71
N ARG A 194 -3.80 5.46 14.34
CA ARG A 194 -3.70 4.05 14.77
C ARG A 194 -3.44 3.10 13.61
N LEU A 195 -4.10 3.31 12.47
CA LEU A 195 -3.90 2.48 11.28
C LEU A 195 -2.55 2.70 10.62
N ASN A 196 -2.00 3.90 10.69
CA ASN A 196 -0.64 4.18 10.23
C ASN A 196 0.39 3.42 11.06
N GLU A 197 0.29 3.42 12.40
CA GLU A 197 1.16 2.62 13.27
C GLU A 197 1.02 1.12 12.99
N GLU A 198 -0.21 0.66 12.84
CA GLU A 198 -0.49 -0.76 12.55
C GLU A 198 0.07 -1.19 11.20
N LEU A 199 -0.09 -0.35 10.15
CA LEU A 199 0.46 -0.62 8.82
C LEU A 199 2.00 -0.69 8.86
N ARG A 200 2.66 0.21 9.60
CA ARG A 200 4.11 0.11 9.78
C ARG A 200 4.52 -1.19 10.45
N ARG A 201 3.82 -1.57 11.52
CA ARG A 201 4.07 -2.83 12.22
C ARG A 201 3.89 -4.04 11.29
N ILE A 202 2.82 -4.05 10.49
CA ILE A 202 2.56 -5.10 9.48
C ILE A 202 3.71 -5.14 8.46
N TRP A 203 4.12 -3.99 7.92
CA TRP A 203 5.21 -3.90 6.98
C TRP A 203 6.52 -4.45 7.55
N GLN A 204 6.90 -4.04 8.77
CA GLN A 204 8.10 -4.54 9.46
C GLN A 204 8.06 -6.05 9.71
N GLN A 205 6.88 -6.60 10.01
CA GLN A 205 6.72 -8.03 10.27
C GLN A 205 6.70 -8.89 9.00
N THR A 206 6.16 -8.37 7.91
CA THR A 206 5.96 -9.15 6.68
C THR A 206 7.10 -8.97 5.68
N GLY A 207 7.83 -7.86 5.71
CA GLY A 207 8.82 -7.50 4.70
C GLY A 207 8.23 -7.28 3.30
N THR A 208 6.90 -7.16 3.17
CA THR A 208 6.21 -6.93 1.90
C THR A 208 6.55 -5.55 1.37
N THR A 209 6.90 -5.41 0.09
CA THR A 209 7.07 -4.10 -0.54
C THR A 209 5.74 -3.35 -0.56
N ILE A 210 5.72 -2.07 -0.21
CA ILE A 210 4.48 -1.26 -0.20
C ILE A 210 4.62 -0.03 -1.09
N LEU A 211 3.64 0.17 -1.99
CA LEU A 211 3.35 1.44 -2.65
C LEU A 211 2.07 2.03 -2.05
N PHE A 212 2.21 3.14 -1.35
CA PHE A 212 1.14 3.78 -0.60
C PHE A 212 0.79 5.15 -1.18
N VAL A 213 -0.39 5.30 -1.73
CA VAL A 213 -0.89 6.59 -2.23
C VAL A 213 -1.56 7.36 -1.10
N THR A 214 -1.17 8.62 -0.95
CA THR A 214 -1.79 9.55 -0.02
C THR A 214 -1.72 11.00 -0.54
N HIS A 215 -2.59 11.85 -0.03
CA HIS A 215 -2.48 13.31 -0.15
C HIS A 215 -1.98 13.97 1.14
N SER A 216 -1.74 13.19 2.19
CA SER A 216 -1.26 13.64 3.49
C SER A 216 0.26 13.62 3.57
N VAL A 217 0.87 14.79 3.74
CA VAL A 217 2.31 14.93 3.99
C VAL A 217 2.72 14.16 5.25
N TYR A 218 1.87 14.17 6.28
CA TYR A 218 2.16 13.48 7.54
C TYR A 218 2.20 11.96 7.38
N GLU A 219 1.22 11.38 6.65
CA GLU A 219 1.23 9.94 6.34
C GLU A 219 2.44 9.56 5.52
N ALA A 220 2.73 10.32 4.44
CA ALA A 220 3.88 10.06 3.57
C ALA A 220 5.19 10.07 4.35
N THR A 221 5.38 11.05 5.26
CA THR A 221 6.56 11.19 6.11
C THR A 221 6.65 10.08 7.16
N PHE A 222 5.51 9.71 7.77
CA PHE A 222 5.48 8.72 8.84
C PHE A 222 5.68 7.30 8.30
N LEU A 223 5.04 6.95 7.19
CA LEU A 223 5.01 5.59 6.67
C LEU A 223 6.23 5.26 5.80
N GLY A 224 6.55 6.11 4.83
CA GLY A 224 7.54 5.83 3.79
C GLY A 224 8.98 5.77 4.28
N GLN A 225 9.81 5.02 3.57
CA GLN A 225 11.27 5.18 3.55
C GLN A 225 11.66 6.20 2.48
N GLN A 226 10.86 6.29 1.43
CA GLN A 226 10.97 7.28 0.36
C GLN A 226 9.59 7.86 0.05
N VAL A 227 9.56 9.11 -0.40
CA VAL A 227 8.36 9.80 -0.86
C VAL A 227 8.57 10.25 -2.30
N LEU A 228 7.80 9.69 -3.23
CA LEU A 228 7.71 10.16 -4.61
C LEU A 228 6.63 11.24 -4.69
N VAL A 229 7.06 12.48 -4.98
CA VAL A 229 6.16 13.61 -5.12
C VAL A 229 5.77 13.77 -6.59
N LEU A 230 4.48 13.76 -6.87
CA LEU A 230 3.92 13.98 -8.21
C LEU A 230 3.33 15.38 -8.32
N ALA A 231 3.71 16.09 -9.38
CA ALA A 231 3.03 17.31 -9.84
C ALA A 231 1.79 16.94 -10.65
N ALA A 232 0.85 17.88 -10.81
CA ALA A 232 -0.38 17.69 -11.58
C ALA A 232 -0.32 18.34 -12.98
N ASN A 233 -1.22 17.90 -13.88
CA ASN A 233 -1.56 18.51 -15.16
C ASN A 233 -0.42 18.60 -16.20
N PRO A 234 0.11 17.51 -16.70
CA PRO A 234 -0.09 16.10 -16.36
C PRO A 234 0.74 15.66 -15.17
N GLY A 235 0.42 14.47 -14.64
CA GLY A 235 1.19 13.85 -13.56
C GLY A 235 2.62 13.57 -13.97
N ARG A 236 3.59 14.20 -13.29
CA ARG A 236 5.03 14.05 -13.50
C ARG A 236 5.74 13.90 -12.17
N VAL A 237 6.86 13.23 -12.15
CA VAL A 237 7.73 13.20 -10.97
C VAL A 237 8.30 14.59 -10.73
N SER A 238 7.93 15.20 -9.60
CA SER A 238 8.51 16.46 -9.11
C SER A 238 9.81 16.20 -8.34
N SER A 239 9.78 15.22 -7.43
CA SER A 239 10.95 14.84 -6.66
C SER A 239 10.79 13.45 -6.04
N LEU A 240 11.92 12.81 -5.73
CA LEU A 240 12.00 11.63 -4.86
C LEU A 240 12.79 12.03 -3.60
N VAL A 241 12.15 11.92 -2.45
CA VAL A 241 12.70 12.38 -1.17
C VAL A 241 12.91 11.19 -0.25
N SER A 242 14.13 10.98 0.22
CA SER A 242 14.44 10.01 1.28
C SER A 242 13.92 10.50 2.62
N VAL A 243 13.40 9.58 3.40
CA VAL A 243 12.88 9.81 4.75
C VAL A 243 13.93 9.36 5.76
N ASP A 244 14.81 10.31 6.14
CA ASP A 244 15.91 10.07 7.08
C ASP A 244 15.40 10.14 8.54
N LEU A 245 14.49 9.22 8.89
CA LEU A 245 13.93 9.05 10.23
C LEU A 245 14.20 7.62 10.71
N PRO A 246 14.25 7.38 12.04
CA PRO A 246 14.39 6.02 12.57
C PRO A 246 13.39 5.03 11.97
N GLU A 247 13.83 3.81 11.68
CA GLU A 247 12.91 2.78 11.17
C GLU A 247 11.92 2.33 12.22
N ASP A 248 12.32 2.23 13.49
CA ASP A 248 11.41 2.00 14.61
C ASP A 248 10.92 3.36 15.11
N ARG A 249 9.72 3.73 14.68
CA ARG A 249 9.08 5.01 15.02
C ARG A 249 7.60 4.84 15.29
N ASP A 250 7.15 5.50 16.34
CA ASP A 250 5.75 5.68 16.71
C ASP A 250 5.28 7.11 16.38
N LEU A 251 4.06 7.46 16.74
CA LEU A 251 3.49 8.78 16.45
C LEU A 251 4.21 9.93 17.16
N SER A 252 4.96 9.68 18.24
CA SER A 252 5.73 10.72 18.93
C SER A 252 6.82 11.33 18.04
N ILE A 253 7.26 10.62 16.99
CA ILE A 253 8.21 11.14 15.99
C ILE A 253 7.73 12.45 15.36
N ARG A 254 6.40 12.67 15.28
CA ARG A 254 5.80 13.89 14.71
C ARG A 254 6.15 15.15 15.48
N GLU A 255 6.48 15.04 16.76
CA GLU A 255 6.87 16.14 17.63
C GLU A 255 8.33 16.53 17.46
N THR A 256 9.10 15.77 16.69
CA THR A 256 10.53 16.01 16.50
C THR A 256 10.81 17.07 15.43
N PRO A 257 11.90 17.88 15.61
CA PRO A 257 12.33 18.83 14.60
C PRO A 257 12.66 18.17 13.25
N ALA A 258 13.18 16.94 13.25
CA ALA A 258 13.51 16.19 12.03
C ALA A 258 12.26 15.89 11.20
N PHE A 259 11.18 15.43 11.85
CA PHE A 259 9.91 15.20 11.18
C PHE A 259 9.32 16.49 10.61
N ALA A 260 9.32 17.56 11.41
CA ALA A 260 8.81 18.87 11.00
C ALA A 260 9.58 19.42 9.78
N ALA A 261 10.91 19.34 9.78
CA ALA A 261 11.77 19.76 8.67
C ALA A 261 11.45 18.98 7.38
N LEU A 262 11.28 17.65 7.48
CA LEU A 262 10.93 16.81 6.35
C LEU A 262 9.54 17.10 5.81
N ALA A 263 8.56 17.34 6.68
CA ALA A 263 7.20 17.74 6.28
C ALA A 263 7.19 19.11 5.56
N VAL A 264 8.02 20.07 5.99
CA VAL A 264 8.20 21.35 5.29
C VAL A 264 8.80 21.14 3.91
N ARG A 265 9.85 20.33 3.80
CA ARG A 265 10.49 19.98 2.52
C ARG A 265 9.49 19.34 1.54
N LEU A 266 8.66 18.41 2.00
CA LEU A 266 7.64 17.77 1.16
C LEU A 266 6.53 18.74 0.74
N ARG A 267 6.09 19.67 1.63
CA ARG A 267 5.15 20.73 1.26
C ARG A 267 5.72 21.66 0.20
N ALA A 268 6.99 22.04 0.32
CA ALA A 268 7.66 22.86 -0.69
C ALA A 268 7.71 22.13 -2.05
N ALA A 269 7.98 20.84 -2.06
CA ALA A 269 7.97 20.02 -3.28
C ALA A 269 6.58 19.91 -3.95
N LEU A 270 5.50 19.98 -3.15
CA LEU A 270 4.11 20.01 -3.65
C LEU A 270 3.70 21.39 -4.20
N GLY A 271 4.21 22.46 -3.62
CA GLY A 271 3.82 23.86 -3.94
C GLY A 271 4.70 24.53 -5.01
N GLY A 272 5.71 23.85 -5.52
CA GLY A 272 6.71 24.40 -6.44
C GLY A 272 6.28 24.50 -7.90
N HIS A 273 4.98 24.73 -8.17
CA HIS A 273 4.45 24.91 -9.55
C HIS A 273 3.48 26.06 -9.59
#